data_cd55a835342b68991180f1e26a8858ea
#
_entry.id   cd55a835342b68991180f1e26a8858ea
#
_cell.length_a   1.000
_cell.length_b   1.000
_cell.length_c   1.000
_cell.angle_alpha   90.00
_cell.angle_beta   90.00
_cell.angle_gamma   90.00
#
_symmetry.space_group_name_H-M   'P 1'
#
loop_
_entity.id
_entity.type
_entity.pdbx_description
1 polymer ?
#
loop_
_entity_poly.entity_id
_entity_poly.type
_entity_poly.pdbx_seq_one_letter_code
_entity_poly.pdbx_strand_id
1 'polypeptide(L)'
;GFQTLVFTVSVDSIAMMPCNPNIGGSSKGHLVREIDALGGQMGINIDKTFIQSKMLNKSKGPAVHSLRAQADKVNYSMEMRKTLQNTEHLTIRQAEVAEIITVPANSADGETAAVEKKDGQMVEINGELQKITGVKTVSGGVYHCKAVVLCTGTYLRARCLTGEMITYTGPNGLMAANHLTDSLKAHGIEMQRF
;
A
#
# COMPACT_ATOMS: atom_id res chain seq x y z
N GLY A 1 4.29 6.50 -18.91
CA GLY A 1 3.66 6.05 -17.65
C GLY A 1 2.97 7.20 -16.93
N PHE A 2 2.25 6.91 -15.86
CA PHE A 2 1.64 7.94 -15.03
C PHE A 2 2.69 8.59 -14.12
N GLN A 3 2.54 9.88 -13.84
CA GLN A 3 3.27 10.54 -12.77
C GLN A 3 2.73 10.00 -11.42
N THR A 4 3.58 9.35 -10.66
CA THR A 4 3.18 8.64 -9.44
C THR A 4 3.93 9.16 -8.22
N LEU A 5 3.19 9.43 -7.15
CA LEU A 5 3.74 9.83 -5.87
C LEU A 5 3.42 8.78 -4.81
N VAL A 6 4.45 8.18 -4.22
CA VAL A 6 4.32 7.18 -3.15
C VAL A 6 4.59 7.86 -1.81
N PHE A 7 3.61 7.82 -0.91
CA PHE A 7 3.77 8.24 0.48
C PHE A 7 4.08 7.05 1.38
N THR A 8 4.99 7.23 2.30
CA THR A 8 5.31 6.26 3.35
C THR A 8 5.66 6.99 4.65
N VAL A 9 5.31 6.40 5.78
CA VAL A 9 5.71 6.95 7.10
C VAL A 9 7.21 6.80 7.34
N SER A 10 7.86 5.83 6.70
CA SER A 10 9.31 5.64 6.75
C SER A 10 9.79 5.00 5.45
N VAL A 11 10.77 5.62 4.80
CA VAL A 11 11.40 5.08 3.59
C VAL A 11 12.11 3.76 3.89
N ASP A 12 12.65 3.60 5.10
CA ASP A 12 13.34 2.39 5.52
C ASP A 12 12.40 1.21 5.77
N SER A 13 11.09 1.45 5.89
CA SER A 13 10.09 0.41 6.08
C SER A 13 9.49 -0.14 4.76
N ILE A 14 9.91 0.39 3.62
CA ILE A 14 9.42 -0.09 2.31
C ILE A 14 9.78 -1.58 2.16
N ALA A 15 8.76 -2.40 1.87
CA ALA A 15 8.88 -3.84 1.67
C ALA A 15 9.53 -4.61 2.84
N MET A 16 9.35 -4.15 4.07
CA MET A 16 10.05 -4.66 5.26
C MET A 16 9.64 -6.06 5.69
N MET A 17 8.51 -6.60 5.26
CA MET A 17 7.96 -7.90 5.67
C MET A 17 7.94 -8.08 7.19
N PRO A 18 7.06 -7.39 7.93
CA PRO A 18 7.08 -7.38 9.40
C PRO A 18 6.72 -8.71 10.06
N CYS A 19 6.03 -9.61 9.35
CA CYS A 19 5.67 -10.94 9.83
C CYS A 19 6.75 -11.95 9.45
N ASN A 20 6.48 -12.82 8.48
CA ASN A 20 7.46 -13.80 7.99
C ASN A 20 8.15 -13.28 6.72
N PRO A 21 9.49 -13.38 6.60
CA PRO A 21 10.22 -12.93 5.41
C PRO A 21 10.07 -13.94 4.27
N ASN A 22 8.84 -14.18 3.83
CA ASN A 22 8.52 -15.13 2.76
C ASN A 22 7.62 -14.49 1.72
N ILE A 23 7.90 -14.81 0.47
CA ILE A 23 7.01 -14.54 -0.66
C ILE A 23 6.43 -15.87 -1.15
N GLY A 24 5.13 -15.91 -1.36
CA GLY A 24 4.42 -17.11 -1.77
C GLY A 24 3.93 -17.97 -0.59
N GLY A 25 3.81 -19.27 -0.83
CA GLY A 25 3.18 -20.24 0.06
C GLY A 25 1.74 -20.55 -0.33
N SER A 26 1.02 -21.34 0.50
CA SER A 26 -0.36 -21.75 0.21
C SER A 26 -1.25 -20.53 -0.01
N SER A 27 -2.03 -20.50 -1.09
CA SER A 27 -2.82 -19.39 -1.61
C SER A 27 -2.00 -18.15 -2.05
N LYS A 28 -1.07 -17.69 -1.24
CA LYS A 28 -0.24 -16.51 -1.53
C LYS A 28 0.63 -16.68 -2.78
N GLY A 29 1.18 -17.88 -3.01
CA GLY A 29 1.98 -18.18 -4.20
C GLY A 29 1.20 -18.02 -5.51
N HIS A 30 -0.10 -18.31 -5.50
CA HIS A 30 -0.97 -18.11 -6.65
C HIS A 30 -1.16 -16.63 -6.95
N LEU A 31 -1.46 -15.83 -5.92
CA LEU A 31 -1.60 -14.36 -6.04
C LEU A 31 -0.29 -13.70 -6.53
N VAL A 32 0.86 -14.15 -6.05
CA VAL A 32 2.16 -13.61 -6.53
C VAL A 32 2.36 -13.88 -8.01
N ARG A 33 1.97 -15.06 -8.52
CA ARG A 33 2.03 -15.38 -9.95
C ARG A 33 1.09 -14.52 -10.79
N GLU A 34 -0.10 -14.22 -10.28
CA GLU A 34 -1.04 -13.32 -10.96
C GLU A 34 -0.47 -11.89 -11.04
N ILE A 35 0.13 -11.40 -9.95
CA ILE A 35 0.82 -10.11 -9.90
C ILE A 35 1.99 -10.09 -10.89
N ASP A 36 2.79 -11.15 -10.93
CA ASP A 36 3.94 -11.29 -11.84
C ASP A 36 3.50 -11.29 -13.31
N ALA A 37 2.44 -12.02 -13.64
CA ALA A 37 1.85 -12.04 -14.98
C ALA A 37 1.38 -10.66 -15.47
N LEU A 38 1.03 -9.77 -14.56
CA LEU A 38 0.69 -8.37 -14.84
C LEU A 38 1.90 -7.42 -14.84
N GLY A 39 3.12 -7.94 -14.75
CA GLY A 39 4.35 -7.15 -14.70
C GLY A 39 4.69 -6.59 -13.32
N GLY A 40 4.15 -7.17 -12.25
CA GLY A 40 4.40 -6.74 -10.88
C GLY A 40 5.81 -7.08 -10.39
N GLN A 41 6.34 -6.26 -9.50
CA GLN A 41 7.75 -6.33 -9.06
C GLN A 41 8.02 -7.39 -7.97
N MET A 42 6.99 -7.93 -7.31
CA MET A 42 7.17 -8.80 -6.14
C MET A 42 7.93 -10.09 -6.47
N GLY A 43 7.59 -10.76 -7.58
CA GLY A 43 8.28 -11.96 -8.07
C GLY A 43 9.72 -11.68 -8.45
N ILE A 44 9.94 -10.63 -9.24
CA ILE A 44 11.29 -10.22 -9.67
C ILE A 44 12.18 -9.87 -8.47
N ASN A 45 11.63 -9.21 -7.46
CA ASN A 45 12.38 -8.79 -6.30
C ASN A 45 12.79 -9.99 -5.42
N ILE A 46 11.88 -10.97 -5.23
CA ILE A 46 12.22 -12.16 -4.46
C ILE A 46 13.24 -13.04 -5.17
N ASP A 47 13.19 -13.14 -6.49
CA ASP A 47 14.16 -13.92 -7.27
C ASP A 47 15.61 -13.43 -7.11
N LYS A 48 15.79 -12.15 -6.82
CA LYS A 48 17.10 -11.56 -6.53
C LYS A 48 17.56 -11.74 -5.09
N THR A 49 16.65 -12.01 -4.17
CA THR A 49 16.92 -11.87 -2.72
C THR A 49 16.50 -13.08 -1.88
N PHE A 50 16.05 -14.17 -2.51
CA PHE A 50 15.70 -15.37 -1.76
C PHE A 50 16.95 -16.10 -1.23
N ILE A 51 16.81 -16.70 -0.06
CA ILE A 51 17.81 -17.59 0.55
C ILE A 51 17.41 -19.06 0.44
N GLN A 52 16.13 -19.34 0.30
CA GLN A 52 15.60 -20.68 0.09
C GLN A 52 14.29 -20.61 -0.73
N SER A 53 14.15 -21.52 -1.67
CA SER A 53 12.91 -21.73 -2.41
C SER A 53 12.43 -23.17 -2.25
N LYS A 54 11.15 -23.36 -1.92
CA LYS A 54 10.58 -24.69 -1.67
C LYS A 54 9.16 -24.79 -2.21
N MET A 55 8.89 -25.88 -2.93
CA MET A 55 7.51 -26.24 -3.30
C MET A 55 6.81 -26.91 -2.12
N LEU A 56 5.71 -26.32 -1.68
CA LEU A 56 4.82 -26.85 -0.63
C LEU A 56 3.75 -27.75 -1.24
N ASN A 57 3.15 -28.59 -0.39
CA ASN A 57 1.98 -29.42 -0.71
C ASN A 57 2.20 -30.43 -1.86
N LYS A 58 3.44 -30.87 -2.10
CA LYS A 58 3.75 -31.84 -3.18
C LYS A 58 2.95 -33.14 -3.08
N SER A 59 2.58 -33.56 -1.87
CA SER A 59 1.77 -34.76 -1.61
C SER A 59 0.26 -34.54 -1.80
N LYS A 60 -0.19 -33.31 -2.01
CA LYS A 60 -1.63 -32.95 -2.05
C LYS A 60 -2.19 -32.79 -3.47
N GLY A 61 -1.36 -32.98 -4.48
CA GLY A 61 -1.74 -32.83 -5.88
C GLY A 61 -1.39 -31.47 -6.49
N PRO A 62 -1.31 -31.39 -7.83
CA PRO A 62 -0.77 -30.21 -8.54
C PRO A 62 -1.55 -28.91 -8.29
N ALA A 63 -2.86 -29.00 -8.09
CA ALA A 63 -3.71 -27.81 -7.90
C ALA A 63 -3.36 -26.98 -6.66
N VAL A 64 -2.75 -27.60 -5.64
CA VAL A 64 -2.34 -26.93 -4.40
C VAL A 64 -0.84 -26.82 -4.24
N HIS A 65 -0.05 -27.17 -5.27
CA HIS A 65 1.37 -26.93 -5.28
C HIS A 65 1.64 -25.44 -5.17
N SER A 66 2.34 -25.02 -4.14
CA SER A 66 2.58 -23.62 -3.85
C SER A 66 4.07 -23.36 -3.62
N LEU A 67 4.66 -22.52 -4.45
CA LEU A 67 6.04 -22.10 -4.27
C LEU A 67 6.10 -21.11 -3.09
N ARG A 68 7.06 -21.32 -2.21
CA ARG A 68 7.40 -20.39 -1.13
C ARG A 68 8.89 -20.10 -1.19
N ALA A 69 9.23 -18.83 -1.32
CA ALA A 69 10.59 -18.35 -1.26
C ALA A 69 10.82 -17.59 0.05
N GLN A 70 11.81 -18.01 0.82
CA GLN A 70 12.25 -17.29 2.01
C GLN A 70 13.23 -16.20 1.58
N ALA A 71 12.96 -14.96 1.96
CA ALA A 71 13.76 -13.81 1.61
C ALA A 71 14.88 -13.55 2.62
N ASP A 72 15.99 -13.03 2.14
CA ASP A 72 16.82 -12.14 2.95
C ASP A 72 16.04 -10.84 3.15
N LYS A 73 15.53 -10.65 4.35
CA LYS A 73 14.60 -9.55 4.68
C LYS A 73 15.20 -8.16 4.41
N VAL A 74 16.47 -7.99 4.71
CA VAL A 74 17.17 -6.70 4.53
C VAL A 74 17.41 -6.44 3.05
N ASN A 75 17.97 -7.43 2.35
CA ASN A 75 18.24 -7.30 0.92
C ASN A 75 16.97 -7.14 0.10
N TYR A 76 15.86 -7.82 0.47
CA TYR A 76 14.57 -7.65 -0.19
C TYR A 76 14.04 -6.21 -0.10
N SER A 77 14.11 -5.61 1.10
CA SER A 77 13.72 -4.22 1.32
C SER A 77 14.62 -3.24 0.55
N MET A 78 15.94 -3.47 0.59
CA MET A 78 16.91 -2.63 -0.12
C MET A 78 16.72 -2.69 -1.64
N GLU A 79 16.54 -3.88 -2.21
CA GLU A 79 16.36 -4.06 -3.65
C GLU A 79 15.03 -3.44 -4.13
N MET A 80 13.93 -3.61 -3.37
CA MET A 80 12.67 -2.98 -3.70
C MET A 80 12.76 -1.45 -3.67
N ARG A 81 13.42 -0.90 -2.64
CA ARG A 81 13.65 0.53 -2.52
C ARG A 81 14.44 1.08 -3.70
N LYS A 82 15.53 0.38 -4.08
CA LYS A 82 16.35 0.72 -5.25
C LYS A 82 15.52 0.68 -6.54
N THR A 83 14.68 -0.32 -6.70
CA THR A 83 13.78 -0.43 -7.86
C THR A 83 12.84 0.76 -7.93
N LEU A 84 12.16 1.10 -6.83
CA LEU A 84 11.24 2.24 -6.79
C LEU A 84 11.94 3.57 -7.06
N GLN A 85 13.14 3.78 -6.49
CA GLN A 85 13.92 5.01 -6.69
C GLN A 85 14.39 5.20 -8.14
N ASN A 86 14.60 4.10 -8.88
CA ASN A 86 15.02 4.11 -10.27
C ASN A 86 13.84 4.00 -11.26
N THR A 87 12.60 3.94 -10.79
CA THR A 87 11.43 3.89 -11.65
C THR A 87 11.11 5.29 -12.17
N GLU A 88 11.05 5.42 -13.49
CA GLU A 88 10.68 6.68 -14.13
C GLU A 88 9.29 7.15 -13.72
N HIS A 89 9.13 8.45 -13.55
CA HIS A 89 7.86 9.08 -13.17
C HIS A 89 7.33 8.67 -11.79
N LEU A 90 8.17 8.08 -10.92
CA LEU A 90 7.84 7.74 -9.56
C LEU A 90 8.66 8.56 -8.57
N THR A 91 7.99 9.20 -7.64
CA THR A 91 8.61 9.95 -6.55
C THR A 91 8.19 9.36 -5.20
N ILE A 92 9.12 9.21 -4.28
CA ILE A 92 8.84 8.75 -2.91
C ILE A 92 8.88 9.95 -1.96
N ARG A 93 7.88 10.08 -1.11
CA ARG A 93 7.80 11.09 -0.05
C ARG A 93 7.59 10.42 1.30
N GLN A 94 8.46 10.75 2.25
CA GLN A 94 8.26 10.34 3.64
C GLN A 94 7.31 11.33 4.32
N ALA A 95 6.05 10.94 4.43
CA ALA A 95 5.02 11.68 5.13
C ALA A 95 3.83 10.77 5.43
N GLU A 96 3.11 11.03 6.52
CA GLU A 96 1.83 10.39 6.81
C GLU A 96 0.72 11.16 6.10
N VAL A 97 -0.08 10.45 5.27
CA VAL A 97 -1.29 11.00 4.68
C VAL A 97 -2.41 10.94 5.72
N ALA A 98 -3.04 12.08 5.96
CA ALA A 98 -4.13 12.22 6.93
C ALA A 98 -5.51 12.17 6.29
N GLU A 99 -5.64 12.67 5.05
CA GLU A 99 -6.94 12.92 4.46
C GLU A 99 -6.92 12.69 2.95
N ILE A 100 -8.01 12.14 2.42
CA ILE A 100 -8.31 12.13 0.98
C ILE A 100 -9.23 13.32 0.71
N ILE A 101 -8.91 14.11 -0.29
CA ILE A 101 -9.68 15.30 -0.66
C ILE A 101 -10.59 14.94 -1.84
N THR A 102 -11.87 15.17 -1.66
CA THR A 102 -12.89 14.96 -2.70
C THR A 102 -13.72 16.21 -2.92
N VAL A 103 -14.36 16.30 -4.07
CA VAL A 103 -15.36 17.32 -4.41
C VAL A 103 -16.59 16.65 -5.03
N PRO A 104 -17.81 17.17 -4.85
CA PRO A 104 -18.99 16.65 -5.52
C PRO A 104 -18.79 16.63 -7.04
N ALA A 105 -19.16 15.53 -7.69
CA ALA A 105 -18.97 15.36 -9.14
C ALA A 105 -19.65 16.45 -9.98
N ASN A 106 -20.75 17.01 -9.48
CA ASN A 106 -21.57 18.02 -10.14
C ASN A 106 -21.28 19.46 -9.70
N SER A 107 -20.28 19.70 -8.84
CA SER A 107 -19.95 21.06 -8.43
C SER A 107 -19.37 21.86 -9.59
N ALA A 108 -20.03 22.97 -9.95
CA ALA A 108 -19.55 23.92 -10.94
C ALA A 108 -18.30 24.72 -10.45
N ASP A 109 -17.99 24.61 -9.15
CA ASP A 109 -16.99 25.42 -8.46
C ASP A 109 -15.61 24.74 -8.50
N GLY A 110 -15.10 24.51 -9.70
CA GLY A 110 -13.75 24.05 -9.95
C GLY A 110 -12.75 25.19 -10.21
N GLU A 111 -12.92 26.35 -9.58
CA GLU A 111 -12.02 27.51 -9.73
C GLU A 111 -10.85 27.53 -8.75
N THR A 112 -10.32 26.39 -8.39
CA THR A 112 -8.98 26.35 -7.79
C THR A 112 -8.11 25.33 -8.52
N ALA A 113 -7.29 25.89 -9.40
CA ALA A 113 -6.15 25.27 -10.08
C ALA A 113 -6.45 24.08 -11.01
N ALA A 114 -6.57 24.37 -12.31
CA ALA A 114 -6.02 23.62 -13.45
C ALA A 114 -5.93 22.08 -13.36
N VAL A 115 -6.96 21.41 -12.89
CA VAL A 115 -7.14 19.96 -13.15
C VAL A 115 -8.33 19.85 -14.10
N GLU A 116 -8.03 19.45 -15.33
CA GLU A 116 -9.06 19.25 -16.36
C GLU A 116 -10.22 18.40 -15.85
N LYS A 117 -11.44 18.89 -15.99
CA LYS A 117 -12.70 18.38 -15.41
C LYS A 117 -13.11 16.95 -15.79
N LYS A 118 -12.29 16.19 -16.55
CA LYS A 118 -12.71 14.87 -17.09
C LYS A 118 -11.99 13.64 -16.56
N ASP A 119 -10.87 13.75 -15.86
CA ASP A 119 -9.94 12.62 -15.62
C ASP A 119 -9.63 12.38 -14.14
N GLY A 120 -10.58 12.28 -13.23
CA GLY A 120 -10.32 11.91 -11.84
C GLY A 120 -11.08 10.65 -11.43
N GLN A 121 -10.53 9.90 -10.48
CA GLN A 121 -11.19 8.74 -9.87
C GLN A 121 -12.47 9.19 -9.17
N MET A 122 -13.60 8.57 -9.56
CA MET A 122 -14.91 8.80 -8.97
C MET A 122 -15.14 7.79 -7.85
N VAL A 123 -15.69 8.24 -6.75
CA VAL A 123 -16.09 7.43 -5.60
C VAL A 123 -17.49 7.79 -5.16
N GLU A 124 -18.29 6.82 -4.76
CA GLU A 124 -19.61 7.05 -4.18
C GLU A 124 -19.46 7.18 -2.66
N ILE A 125 -19.95 8.28 -2.10
CA ILE A 125 -19.88 8.58 -0.67
C ILE A 125 -21.29 8.95 -0.22
N ASN A 126 -21.87 8.12 0.66
CA ASN A 126 -23.22 8.34 1.20
C ASN A 126 -24.31 8.55 0.11
N GLY A 127 -24.19 7.84 -1.02
CA GLY A 127 -25.11 7.95 -2.15
C GLY A 127 -24.83 9.12 -3.11
N GLU A 128 -23.77 9.89 -2.85
CA GLU A 128 -23.34 10.98 -3.73
C GLU A 128 -22.06 10.64 -4.47
N LEU A 129 -22.01 10.89 -5.77
CA LEU A 129 -20.83 10.70 -6.57
C LEU A 129 -19.85 11.84 -6.35
N GLN A 130 -18.64 11.53 -5.89
CA GLN A 130 -17.59 12.49 -5.63
C GLN A 130 -16.33 12.16 -6.45
N LYS A 131 -15.58 13.19 -6.78
CA LYS A 131 -14.32 13.11 -7.51
C LYS A 131 -13.14 13.31 -6.56
N ILE A 132 -12.15 12.43 -6.62
CA ILE A 132 -10.89 12.60 -5.90
C ILE A 132 -10.10 13.74 -6.58
N THR A 133 -9.60 14.66 -5.76
CA THR A 133 -8.79 15.81 -6.21
C THR A 133 -7.42 15.87 -5.57
N GLY A 134 -7.20 15.14 -4.47
CA GLY A 134 -5.91 15.17 -3.81
C GLY A 134 -5.84 14.40 -2.51
N VAL A 135 -4.70 14.53 -1.85
CA VAL A 135 -4.45 14.06 -0.48
C VAL A 135 -3.80 15.16 0.34
N LYS A 136 -4.02 15.10 1.66
CA LYS A 136 -3.40 16.02 2.61
C LYS A 136 -2.58 15.23 3.62
N THR A 137 -1.38 15.70 3.91
CA THR A 137 -0.50 15.11 4.91
C THR A 137 -0.78 15.67 6.30
N VAL A 138 -0.33 14.97 7.34
CA VAL A 138 -0.41 15.43 8.75
C VAL A 138 0.29 16.79 8.93
N SER A 139 1.37 17.04 8.21
CA SER A 139 2.08 18.32 8.22
C SER A 139 1.35 19.47 7.49
N GLY A 140 0.18 19.21 6.92
CA GLY A 140 -0.65 20.19 6.21
C GLY A 140 -0.34 20.32 4.71
N GLY A 141 0.64 19.62 4.18
CA GLY A 141 0.93 19.63 2.74
C GLY A 141 -0.23 19.02 1.92
N VAL A 142 -0.65 19.70 0.87
CA VAL A 142 -1.70 19.25 -0.05
C VAL A 142 -1.05 18.85 -1.38
N TYR A 143 -1.44 17.68 -1.88
CA TYR A 143 -0.95 17.13 -3.14
C TYR A 143 -2.12 16.77 -4.03
N HIS A 144 -2.23 17.45 -5.16
CA HIS A 144 -3.30 17.19 -6.13
C HIS A 144 -3.01 15.92 -6.91
N CYS A 145 -4.05 15.08 -7.08
CA CYS A 145 -3.96 13.86 -7.85
C CYS A 145 -5.30 13.50 -8.49
N LYS A 146 -5.25 12.65 -9.51
CA LYS A 146 -6.43 12.15 -10.21
C LYS A 146 -6.97 10.85 -9.61
N ALA A 147 -6.13 10.10 -8.90
CA ALA A 147 -6.49 8.83 -8.27
C ALA A 147 -5.62 8.56 -7.03
N VAL A 148 -6.17 7.81 -6.10
CA VAL A 148 -5.48 7.35 -4.88
C VAL A 148 -5.56 5.84 -4.79
N VAL A 149 -4.43 5.18 -4.54
CA VAL A 149 -4.34 3.74 -4.27
C VAL A 149 -3.90 3.55 -2.82
N LEU A 150 -4.72 2.86 -2.03
CA LEU A 150 -4.44 2.58 -0.63
C LEU A 150 -3.60 1.30 -0.50
N CYS A 151 -2.37 1.44 -0.01
CA CYS A 151 -1.43 0.35 0.24
C CYS A 151 -0.90 0.39 1.67
N THR A 152 -1.77 0.66 2.63
CA THR A 152 -1.44 1.00 4.01
C THR A 152 -0.94 -0.16 4.86
N GLY A 153 -1.04 -1.40 4.37
CA GLY A 153 -0.63 -2.57 5.13
C GLY A 153 -1.36 -2.65 6.49
N THR A 154 -0.62 -2.97 7.55
CA THR A 154 -1.14 -3.15 8.91
C THR A 154 -0.85 -1.96 9.82
N TYR A 155 -0.76 -0.74 9.27
CA TYR A 155 -0.36 0.46 10.01
C TYR A 155 -1.52 1.36 10.46
N LEU A 156 -2.72 1.24 9.83
CA LEU A 156 -3.87 2.09 10.16
C LEU A 156 -4.35 1.83 11.58
N ARG A 157 -4.20 2.82 12.46
CA ARG A 157 -4.50 2.74 13.91
C ARG A 157 -4.00 1.44 14.51
N ALA A 158 -2.78 1.06 14.16
CA ALA A 158 -2.19 -0.20 14.56
C ALA A 158 -1.96 -0.28 16.07
N ARG A 159 -2.06 -1.49 16.60
CA ARG A 159 -1.63 -1.85 17.94
C ARG A 159 -0.94 -3.21 17.91
N CYS A 160 0.11 -3.35 18.68
CA CYS A 160 0.81 -4.61 18.88
C CYS A 160 0.43 -5.19 20.24
N LEU A 161 0.14 -6.50 20.25
CA LEU A 161 -0.19 -7.26 21.45
C LEU A 161 0.92 -8.28 21.71
N THR A 162 1.49 -8.25 22.90
CA THR A 162 2.50 -9.22 23.32
C THR A 162 2.12 -9.71 24.71
N GLY A 163 1.50 -10.87 24.80
CA GLY A 163 0.85 -11.31 26.01
C GLY A 163 -0.25 -10.33 26.42
N GLU A 164 -0.20 -9.80 27.63
CA GLU A 164 -1.15 -8.81 28.15
C GLU A 164 -0.76 -7.36 27.80
N MET A 165 0.45 -7.15 27.29
CA MET A 165 0.94 -5.81 26.96
C MET A 165 0.38 -5.34 25.62
N ILE A 166 -0.19 -4.14 25.59
CA ILE A 166 -0.69 -3.47 24.40
C ILE A 166 0.17 -2.24 24.13
N THR A 167 0.77 -2.15 22.96
CA THR A 167 1.46 -0.95 22.49
C THR A 167 0.76 -0.38 21.26
N TYR A 168 0.54 0.93 21.24
CA TYR A 168 -0.13 1.62 20.12
C TYR A 168 0.89 2.07 19.08
N THR A 169 1.54 1.10 18.46
CA THR A 169 2.54 1.28 17.40
C THR A 169 2.21 0.40 16.21
N GLY A 170 2.78 0.73 15.06
CA GLY A 170 2.86 -0.18 13.95
C GLY A 170 3.87 -1.30 14.20
N PRO A 171 4.00 -2.26 13.25
CA PRO A 171 4.97 -3.34 13.34
C PRO A 171 6.40 -2.83 13.58
N ASN A 172 7.19 -3.59 14.34
CA ASN A 172 8.58 -3.29 14.69
C ASN A 172 8.78 -1.93 15.40
N GLY A 173 7.78 -1.47 16.16
CA GLY A 173 7.85 -0.20 16.89
C GLY A 173 7.75 1.05 16.02
N LEU A 174 7.46 0.91 14.74
CA LEU A 174 7.22 2.05 13.86
C LEU A 174 5.94 2.78 14.25
N MET A 175 5.85 4.05 13.90
CA MET A 175 4.66 4.85 14.16
C MET A 175 3.43 4.28 13.44
N ALA A 176 2.29 4.19 14.14
CA ALA A 176 1.02 3.86 13.50
C ALA A 176 0.50 5.05 12.70
N ALA A 177 -0.15 4.81 11.58
CA ALA A 177 -0.85 5.82 10.79
C ALA A 177 -2.25 6.03 11.40
N ASN A 178 -2.41 7.09 12.19
CA ASN A 178 -3.62 7.27 13.01
C ASN A 178 -4.70 8.13 12.36
N HIS A 179 -4.32 9.00 11.42
CA HIS A 179 -5.20 10.07 10.90
C HIS A 179 -6.06 9.62 9.73
N LEU A 180 -5.51 8.88 8.77
CA LEU A 180 -6.22 8.50 7.55
C LEU A 180 -7.48 7.68 7.79
N THR A 181 -7.54 6.92 8.89
CA THR A 181 -8.72 6.10 9.23
C THR A 181 -10.00 6.91 9.34
N ASP A 182 -9.95 8.10 9.89
CA ASP A 182 -11.14 8.96 10.04
C ASP A 182 -11.60 9.51 8.69
N SER A 183 -10.65 9.89 7.83
CA SER A 183 -10.95 10.28 6.46
C SER A 183 -11.60 9.13 5.68
N LEU A 184 -11.08 7.91 5.77
CA LEU A 184 -11.67 6.73 5.10
C LEU A 184 -13.10 6.46 5.58
N LYS A 185 -13.36 6.56 6.89
CA LYS A 185 -14.72 6.41 7.44
C LYS A 185 -15.66 7.50 6.94
N ALA A 186 -15.18 8.74 6.89
CA ALA A 186 -15.98 9.85 6.35
C ALA A 186 -16.34 9.64 4.87
N HIS A 187 -15.53 8.88 4.13
CA HIS A 187 -15.77 8.47 2.75
C HIS A 187 -16.57 7.16 2.63
N GLY A 188 -17.21 6.69 3.71
CA GLY A 188 -18.09 5.51 3.70
C GLY A 188 -17.37 4.16 3.68
N ILE A 189 -16.05 4.13 3.87
CA ILE A 189 -15.30 2.87 3.92
C ILE A 189 -15.46 2.24 5.31
N GLU A 190 -16.07 1.05 5.35
CA GLU A 190 -16.17 0.29 6.59
C GLU A 190 -14.79 -0.21 7.03
N MET A 191 -14.48 0.03 8.30
CA MET A 191 -13.19 -0.35 8.89
C MET A 191 -13.40 -1.38 9.98
N GLN A 192 -12.73 -2.51 9.86
CA GLN A 192 -12.74 -3.58 10.86
C GLN A 192 -11.33 -3.78 11.43
N ARG A 193 -11.26 -4.26 12.65
CA ARG A 193 -10.01 -4.66 13.29
C ARG A 193 -9.92 -6.18 13.28
N PHE A 194 -8.78 -6.67 12.86
CA PHE A 194 -8.42 -8.08 12.94
C PHE A 194 -7.84 -8.42 14.31
#